data_2d3f0c92d36c6bb15cc61fbdc35cd39e
#
_entry.id   2d3f0c92d36c6bb15cc61fbdc35cd39e
#
_cell.length_a   1.000
_cell.length_b   1.000
_cell.length_c   1.000
_cell.angle_alpha   90.00
_cell.angle_beta   90.00
_cell.angle_gamma   90.00
#
_symmetry.space_group_name_H-M   'P 1'
#
loop_
_entity.id
_entity.type
_entity.pdbx_description
1 polymer ?
#
loop_
_entity_poly.entity_id
_entity_poly.type
_entity_poly.pdbx_seq_one_letter_code
_entity_poly.pdbx_strand_id
1 'polypeptide(L)'
;MRQVEYKGYTFFEDGTFINKRGQQGKIHTKDNRCIIKMSINNKRQTVMYHRLRYYLFSEKFDYDDKDICVIAKDGNYLNLNLDNYSLMRREDLHMINRGVKKVSKETVKQIREEYKGTNNPKDYFAPDYKSYNFLAIKYGISKSTVKQIIKGEIHK
;
A
#
# COMPACT_ATOMS: atom_id res chain seq x y z
N MET A 1 -8.14 -17.65 -19.44
CA MET A 1 -7.51 -16.43 -18.86
C MET A 1 -8.30 -15.23 -19.36
N ARG A 2 -8.82 -14.42 -18.45
CA ARG A 2 -9.63 -13.25 -18.79
C ARG A 2 -8.74 -12.13 -19.32
N GLN A 3 -9.19 -11.44 -20.37
CA GLN A 3 -8.49 -10.29 -20.94
C GLN A 3 -9.44 -9.10 -21.10
N VAL A 4 -8.91 -7.89 -21.02
CA VAL A 4 -9.67 -6.63 -21.18
C VAL A 4 -8.85 -5.66 -22.01
N GLU A 5 -9.49 -5.10 -23.04
CA GLU A 5 -8.91 -4.03 -23.80
C GLU A 5 -9.24 -2.66 -23.17
N TYR A 6 -8.23 -1.81 -22.98
CA TYR A 6 -8.39 -0.48 -22.43
C TYR A 6 -7.43 0.52 -23.08
N LYS A 7 -7.97 1.54 -23.73
CA LYS A 7 -7.22 2.62 -24.40
C LYS A 7 -6.15 2.10 -25.40
N GLY A 8 -6.47 0.99 -26.10
CA GLY A 8 -5.59 0.34 -27.09
C GLY A 8 -4.45 -0.49 -26.49
N TYR A 9 -4.56 -0.88 -25.22
CA TYR A 9 -3.71 -1.85 -24.55
C TYR A 9 -4.56 -3.06 -24.17
N THR A 10 -4.00 -4.26 -24.27
CA THR A 10 -4.67 -5.49 -23.82
C THR A 10 -4.08 -5.94 -22.50
N PHE A 11 -4.90 -6.01 -21.47
CA PHE A 11 -4.52 -6.45 -20.12
C PHE A 11 -5.02 -7.85 -19.87
N PHE A 12 -4.22 -8.65 -19.15
CA PHE A 12 -4.56 -10.01 -18.77
C PHE A 12 -4.70 -10.14 -17.25
N GLU A 13 -5.55 -11.08 -16.84
CA GLU A 13 -5.84 -11.32 -15.42
C GLU A 13 -4.61 -11.80 -14.63
N ASP A 14 -3.62 -12.42 -15.29
CA ASP A 14 -2.34 -12.83 -14.68
C ASP A 14 -1.41 -11.64 -14.35
N GLY A 15 -1.76 -10.44 -14.78
CA GLY A 15 -0.97 -9.23 -14.53
C GLY A 15 -0.02 -8.88 -15.65
N THR A 16 -0.04 -9.58 -16.76
CA THR A 16 0.69 -9.17 -17.96
C THR A 16 -0.14 -8.20 -18.81
N PHE A 17 0.47 -7.49 -19.72
CA PHE A 17 -0.25 -6.66 -20.69
C PHE A 17 0.54 -6.48 -21.98
N ILE A 18 -0.18 -6.20 -23.06
CA ILE A 18 0.34 -5.90 -24.38
C ILE A 18 0.10 -4.42 -24.68
N ASN A 19 1.12 -3.75 -25.19
CA ASN A 19 1.05 -2.35 -25.59
C ASN A 19 0.40 -2.17 -26.99
N LYS A 20 0.16 -0.93 -27.39
CA LYS A 20 -0.42 -0.55 -28.70
C LYS A 20 0.34 -1.07 -29.92
N ARG A 21 1.57 -1.56 -29.76
CA ARG A 21 2.42 -2.09 -30.83
C ARG A 21 2.41 -3.63 -30.83
N GLY A 22 1.55 -4.26 -30.03
CA GLY A 22 1.51 -5.73 -29.91
C GLY A 22 2.67 -6.33 -29.11
N GLN A 23 3.46 -5.52 -28.39
CA GLN A 23 4.59 -5.99 -27.60
C GLN A 23 4.21 -6.09 -26.13
N GLN A 24 4.82 -7.05 -25.43
CA GLN A 24 4.66 -7.16 -23.98
C GLN A 24 5.11 -5.89 -23.27
N GLY A 25 4.24 -5.36 -22.43
CA GLY A 25 4.52 -4.17 -21.65
C GLY A 25 5.37 -4.44 -20.42
N LYS A 26 6.11 -3.44 -19.97
CA LYS A 26 6.97 -3.51 -18.79
C LYS A 26 6.28 -2.89 -17.59
N ILE A 27 6.27 -3.63 -16.47
CA ILE A 27 5.87 -3.14 -15.16
C ILE A 27 7.13 -2.62 -14.46
N HIS A 28 7.04 -1.44 -13.90
CA HIS A 28 8.11 -0.82 -13.12
C HIS A 28 7.68 -0.72 -11.66
N THR A 29 8.65 -0.73 -10.75
CA THR A 29 8.41 -0.45 -9.34
C THR A 29 8.89 0.95 -8.98
N LYS A 30 8.06 1.69 -8.24
CA LYS A 30 8.40 3.00 -7.69
C LYS A 30 7.71 3.16 -6.34
N ASP A 31 8.45 3.57 -5.32
CA ASP A 31 7.92 3.82 -3.97
C ASP A 31 7.05 2.66 -3.43
N ASN A 32 7.55 1.43 -3.59
CA ASN A 32 6.87 0.18 -3.21
C ASN A 32 5.51 -0.04 -3.92
N ARG A 33 5.36 0.47 -5.15
CA ARG A 33 4.15 0.33 -5.98
C ARG A 33 4.50 -0.09 -7.39
N CYS A 34 3.62 -0.89 -8.00
CA CYS A 34 3.71 -1.21 -9.41
C CYS A 34 3.13 -0.07 -10.25
N ILE A 35 3.90 0.38 -11.22
CA ILE A 35 3.50 1.41 -12.19
C ILE A 35 3.74 0.93 -13.61
N ILE A 36 2.94 1.43 -14.55
CA ILE A 36 3.14 1.27 -15.99
C ILE A 36 3.15 2.63 -16.68
N LYS A 37 3.80 2.71 -17.82
CA LYS A 37 3.81 3.90 -18.67
C LYS A 37 2.90 3.67 -19.87
N MET A 38 1.86 4.48 -19.99
CA MET A 38 0.88 4.41 -21.06
C MET A 38 0.87 5.70 -21.87
N SER A 39 0.64 5.59 -23.19
CA SER A 39 0.34 6.74 -24.03
C SER A 39 -1.19 6.88 -24.18
N ILE A 40 -1.75 7.90 -23.57
CA ILE A 40 -3.18 8.19 -23.61
C ILE A 40 -3.35 9.57 -24.25
N ASN A 41 -4.13 9.65 -25.33
CA ASN A 41 -4.32 10.90 -26.10
C ASN A 41 -2.98 11.55 -26.49
N ASN A 42 -2.03 10.75 -27.00
CA ASN A 42 -0.68 11.14 -27.39
C ASN A 42 0.18 11.72 -26.25
N LYS A 43 -0.27 11.66 -25.01
CA LYS A 43 0.50 12.07 -23.83
C LYS A 43 0.98 10.85 -23.05
N ARG A 44 2.25 10.79 -22.71
CA ARG A 44 2.81 9.73 -21.86
C ARG A 44 2.41 9.97 -20.42
N GLN A 45 1.77 8.99 -19.81
CA GLN A 45 1.29 9.03 -18.44
C GLN A 45 1.85 7.85 -17.64
N THR A 46 2.13 8.09 -16.37
CA THR A 46 2.44 7.04 -15.41
C THR A 46 1.16 6.65 -14.68
N VAL A 47 0.83 5.37 -14.74
CA VAL A 47 -0.41 4.83 -14.20
C VAL A 47 -0.08 3.87 -13.07
N MET A 48 -0.77 3.97 -11.94
CA MET A 48 -0.69 3.01 -10.84
C MET A 48 -1.30 1.69 -11.29
N TYR A 49 -0.46 0.66 -11.44
CA TYR A 49 -0.88 -0.57 -12.09
C TYR A 49 -1.91 -1.37 -11.27
N HIS A 50 -1.74 -1.44 -9.95
CA HIS A 50 -2.71 -2.08 -9.06
C HIS A 50 -4.11 -1.46 -9.17
N ARG A 51 -4.20 -0.09 -9.22
CA ARG A 51 -5.46 0.63 -9.36
C ARG A 51 -6.14 0.32 -10.70
N LEU A 52 -5.35 0.31 -11.79
CA LEU A 52 -5.87 -0.01 -13.12
C LEU A 52 -6.34 -1.46 -13.19
N ARG A 53 -5.58 -2.41 -12.68
CA ARG A 53 -5.98 -3.82 -12.66
C ARG A 53 -7.27 -4.04 -11.87
N TYR A 54 -7.39 -3.46 -10.70
CA TYR A 54 -8.60 -3.56 -9.89
C TYR A 54 -9.82 -3.03 -10.65
N TYR A 55 -9.69 -1.87 -11.29
CA TYR A 55 -10.73 -1.30 -12.15
C TYR A 55 -11.11 -2.21 -13.32
N LEU A 56 -10.14 -2.86 -13.97
CA LEU A 56 -10.39 -3.67 -15.15
C LEU A 56 -10.99 -5.04 -14.82
N PHE A 57 -10.57 -5.66 -13.74
CA PHE A 57 -10.84 -7.08 -13.47
C PHE A 57 -11.69 -7.36 -12.23
N SER A 58 -11.85 -6.40 -11.34
CA SER A 58 -12.61 -6.58 -10.11
C SER A 58 -13.85 -5.68 -10.11
N GLU A 59 -13.76 -4.49 -9.58
CA GLU A 59 -14.89 -3.60 -9.37
C GLU A 59 -14.75 -2.31 -10.19
N LYS A 60 -15.83 -1.93 -10.89
CA LYS A 60 -15.88 -0.67 -11.62
C LYS A 60 -16.16 0.48 -10.68
N PHE A 61 -15.38 1.54 -10.82
CA PHE A 61 -15.54 2.80 -10.10
C PHE A 61 -15.16 3.95 -11.04
N ASP A 62 -15.46 5.18 -10.68
CA ASP A 62 -14.94 6.33 -11.44
C ASP A 62 -13.41 6.37 -11.30
N TYR A 63 -12.72 5.98 -12.38
CA TYR A 63 -11.26 5.87 -12.39
C TYR A 63 -10.58 7.22 -12.17
N ASP A 64 -11.21 8.31 -12.62
CA ASP A 64 -10.68 9.67 -12.54
C ASP A 64 -11.03 10.35 -11.21
N ASP A 65 -11.93 9.75 -10.41
CA ASP A 65 -12.24 10.22 -9.05
C ASP A 65 -11.01 10.02 -8.15
N LYS A 66 -10.45 11.15 -7.72
CA LYS A 66 -9.26 11.17 -6.82
C LYS A 66 -9.58 10.82 -5.39
N ASP A 67 -10.85 10.82 -5.01
CA ASP A 67 -11.28 10.50 -3.65
C ASP A 67 -11.52 9.00 -3.45
N ILE A 68 -11.55 8.22 -4.52
CA ILE A 68 -11.55 6.77 -4.45
C ILE A 68 -10.11 6.25 -4.47
N CYS A 69 -9.71 5.53 -3.42
CA CYS A 69 -8.42 4.88 -3.29
C CYS A 69 -8.55 3.36 -3.43
N VAL A 70 -7.64 2.73 -4.17
CA VAL A 70 -7.46 1.27 -4.15
C VAL A 70 -6.32 0.98 -3.18
N ILE A 71 -6.62 0.27 -2.11
CA ILE A 71 -5.69 -0.05 -1.03
C ILE A 71 -5.36 -1.54 -1.01
N ALA A 72 -4.10 -1.87 -0.71
CA ALA A 72 -3.66 -3.24 -0.49
C ALA A 72 -3.96 -3.66 0.96
N LYS A 73 -4.73 -4.74 1.14
CA LYS A 73 -5.14 -5.25 2.46
C LYS A 73 -3.96 -5.71 3.30
N ASP A 74 -2.91 -6.26 2.65
CA ASP A 74 -1.66 -6.67 3.29
C ASP A 74 -0.63 -5.54 3.40
N GLY A 75 -0.95 -4.34 2.92
CA GLY A 75 -0.03 -3.20 2.85
C GLY A 75 1.03 -3.30 1.76
N ASN A 76 1.05 -4.39 0.98
CA ASN A 76 2.03 -4.63 -0.08
C ASN A 76 1.45 -4.38 -1.47
N TYR A 77 1.74 -3.23 -2.05
CA TYR A 77 1.26 -2.86 -3.38
C TYR A 77 2.01 -3.54 -4.54
N LEU A 78 3.00 -4.37 -4.25
CA LEU A 78 3.68 -5.22 -5.24
C LEU A 78 2.96 -6.57 -5.41
N ASN A 79 2.16 -6.97 -4.43
CA ASN A 79 1.28 -8.13 -4.53
C ASN A 79 0.08 -7.77 -5.41
N LEU A 80 0.13 -8.17 -6.68
CA LEU A 80 -0.90 -7.84 -7.68
C LEU A 80 -2.11 -8.79 -7.67
N ASN A 81 -2.26 -9.67 -6.66
CA ASN A 81 -3.48 -10.45 -6.51
C ASN A 81 -4.68 -9.52 -6.28
N LEU A 82 -5.73 -9.70 -7.07
CA LEU A 82 -6.92 -8.84 -7.02
C LEU A 82 -7.64 -8.91 -5.66
N ASP A 83 -7.63 -10.07 -5.02
CA ASP A 83 -8.25 -10.28 -3.69
C ASP A 83 -7.53 -9.49 -2.59
N ASN A 84 -6.28 -9.08 -2.85
CA ASN A 84 -5.51 -8.25 -1.94
C ASN A 84 -5.97 -6.79 -1.90
N TYR A 85 -6.83 -6.37 -2.81
CA TYR A 85 -7.23 -4.97 -2.92
C TYR A 85 -8.67 -4.73 -2.50
N SER A 86 -8.94 -3.50 -2.07
CA SER A 86 -10.29 -2.99 -1.80
C SER A 86 -10.39 -1.51 -2.12
N LEU A 87 -11.61 -1.04 -2.38
CA LEU A 87 -11.90 0.38 -2.51
C LEU A 87 -12.07 1.01 -1.13
N MET A 88 -11.61 2.25 -1.02
CA MET A 88 -11.81 3.07 0.17
C MET A 88 -11.90 4.54 -0.22
N ARG A 89 -12.73 5.31 0.44
CA ARG A 89 -12.71 6.77 0.30
C ARG A 89 -11.45 7.35 0.92
N ARG A 90 -10.93 8.40 0.33
CA ARG A 90 -9.72 9.08 0.83
C ARG A 90 -9.91 9.63 2.25
N GLU A 91 -11.09 10.13 2.57
CA GLU A 91 -11.44 10.58 3.92
C GLU A 91 -11.33 9.45 4.95
N ASP A 92 -11.87 8.25 4.63
CA ASP A 92 -11.78 7.08 5.51
C ASP A 92 -10.33 6.61 5.67
N LEU A 93 -9.56 6.61 4.58
CA LEU A 93 -8.13 6.32 4.63
C LEU A 93 -7.36 7.33 5.49
N HIS A 94 -7.72 8.62 5.42
CA HIS A 94 -7.15 9.64 6.29
C HIS A 94 -7.57 9.44 7.75
N MET A 95 -8.81 9.03 8.02
CA MET A 95 -9.26 8.71 9.38
C MET A 95 -8.51 7.51 9.95
N ILE A 96 -8.29 6.45 9.15
CA ILE A 96 -7.48 5.30 9.54
C ILE A 96 -6.02 5.73 9.80
N ASN A 97 -5.44 6.54 8.90
CA ASN A 97 -4.05 7.00 9.02
C ASN A 97 -3.84 8.06 10.11
N ARG A 98 -4.83 8.91 10.36
CA ARG A 98 -4.87 9.82 11.51
C ARG A 98 -5.17 9.08 12.79
N GLY A 99 -5.54 7.80 12.65
CA GLY A 99 -6.00 6.87 13.69
C GLY A 99 -5.63 7.27 15.09
N VAL A 100 -6.42 8.20 15.62
CA VAL A 100 -6.56 8.37 17.05
C VAL A 100 -7.48 7.24 17.54
N LYS A 101 -7.12 6.00 17.28
CA LYS A 101 -7.49 4.96 18.21
C LYS A 101 -6.82 5.40 19.51
N LYS A 102 -7.62 5.80 20.49
CA LYS A 102 -7.13 5.96 21.87
C LYS A 102 -6.44 4.63 22.18
N VAL A 103 -5.11 4.64 22.11
CA VAL A 103 -4.32 3.43 22.38
C VAL A 103 -4.54 3.14 23.86
N SER A 104 -5.02 1.93 24.17
CA SER A 104 -5.28 1.57 25.57
C SER A 104 -3.98 1.58 26.37
N LYS A 105 -4.06 1.77 27.67
CA LYS A 105 -2.88 1.71 28.55
C LYS A 105 -2.17 0.36 28.45
N GLU A 106 -2.93 -0.73 28.29
CA GLU A 106 -2.39 -2.08 28.06
C GLU A 106 -1.59 -2.16 26.77
N THR A 107 -2.16 -1.65 25.69
CA THR A 107 -1.46 -1.62 24.39
C THR A 107 -0.16 -0.79 24.45
N VAL A 108 -0.18 0.34 25.17
CA VAL A 108 1.01 1.18 25.39
C VAL A 108 2.09 0.38 26.13
N LYS A 109 1.71 -0.34 27.21
CA LYS A 109 2.60 -1.20 27.98
C LYS A 109 3.22 -2.28 27.09
N GLN A 110 2.39 -3.01 26.35
CA GLN A 110 2.84 -4.06 25.42
C GLN A 110 3.80 -3.53 24.36
N ILE A 111 3.52 -2.37 23.76
CA ILE A 111 4.42 -1.75 22.78
C ILE A 111 5.77 -1.42 23.40
N ARG A 112 5.82 -0.91 24.64
CA ARG A 112 7.05 -0.60 25.33
C ARG A 112 7.85 -1.84 25.71
N GLU A 113 7.17 -2.90 26.15
CA GLU A 113 7.79 -4.20 26.49
C GLU A 113 8.33 -4.93 25.26
N GLU A 114 7.57 -4.87 24.13
CA GLU A 114 7.99 -5.53 22.90
C GLU A 114 9.07 -4.77 22.13
N TYR A 115 9.18 -3.47 22.34
CA TYR A 115 10.19 -2.68 21.66
C TYR A 115 11.58 -3.00 22.18
N LYS A 116 12.28 -3.78 21.40
CA LYS A 116 13.70 -4.05 21.60
C LYS A 116 14.52 -3.21 20.63
N GLY A 117 14.35 -1.90 20.75
CA GLY A 117 15.08 -0.94 19.93
C GLY A 117 16.53 -0.85 20.36
N THR A 118 17.39 -0.65 19.41
CA THR A 118 18.80 -0.42 19.63
C THR A 118 19.27 0.78 18.83
N ASN A 119 20.25 1.49 19.34
CA ASN A 119 20.95 2.52 18.59
C ASN A 119 22.11 1.93 17.75
N ASN A 120 22.35 0.62 17.85
CA ASN A 120 23.39 -0.04 17.10
C ASN A 120 22.82 -0.60 15.79
N PRO A 121 23.28 -0.11 14.60
CA PRO A 121 22.79 -0.60 13.31
C PRO A 121 22.95 -2.11 13.09
N LYS A 122 23.89 -2.75 13.75
CA LYS A 122 24.11 -4.20 13.64
C LYS A 122 22.94 -5.02 14.20
N ASP A 123 22.22 -4.48 15.17
CA ASP A 123 21.12 -5.18 15.81
C ASP A 123 19.82 -5.10 14.99
N TYR A 124 19.78 -4.28 13.92
CA TYR A 124 18.63 -4.25 12.98
C TYR A 124 18.41 -5.58 12.26
N PHE A 125 19.41 -6.43 12.21
CA PHE A 125 19.36 -7.77 11.62
C PHE A 125 19.10 -8.88 12.65
N ALA A 126 18.97 -8.53 13.93
CA ALA A 126 18.66 -9.52 14.97
C ALA A 126 17.24 -10.10 14.74
N PRO A 127 17.05 -11.43 14.89
CA PRO A 127 15.77 -12.09 14.65
C PRO A 127 14.61 -11.56 15.51
N ASP A 128 14.93 -11.01 16.67
CA ASP A 128 13.97 -10.46 17.64
C ASP A 128 13.83 -8.93 17.56
N TYR A 129 14.53 -8.27 16.61
CA TYR A 129 14.40 -6.83 16.39
C TYR A 129 13.00 -6.46 15.94
N LYS A 130 12.33 -5.61 16.70
CA LYS A 130 10.99 -5.12 16.40
C LYS A 130 11.02 -3.63 16.12
N SER A 131 11.05 -3.31 14.83
CA SER A 131 11.05 -1.91 14.37
C SER A 131 9.75 -1.18 14.74
N TYR A 132 9.80 0.16 14.75
CA TYR A 132 8.59 0.98 14.86
C TYR A 132 7.53 0.61 13.80
N ASN A 133 7.97 0.24 12.60
CA ASN A 133 7.07 -0.14 11.52
C ASN A 133 6.37 -1.49 11.79
N PHE A 134 7.11 -2.47 12.30
CA PHE A 134 6.56 -3.76 12.71
C PHE A 134 5.48 -3.58 13.77
N LEU A 135 5.76 -2.81 14.83
CA LEU A 135 4.81 -2.54 15.90
C LEU A 135 3.61 -1.73 15.42
N ALA A 136 3.80 -0.77 14.51
CA ALA A 136 2.72 -0.01 13.90
C ALA A 136 1.72 -0.91 13.18
N ILE A 137 2.21 -1.85 12.38
CA ILE A 137 1.38 -2.85 11.66
C ILE A 137 0.68 -3.77 12.67
N LYS A 138 1.44 -4.34 13.63
CA LYS A 138 0.90 -5.29 14.62
C LYS A 138 -0.24 -4.70 15.44
N TYR A 139 -0.10 -3.46 15.89
CA TYR A 139 -1.10 -2.80 16.75
C TYR A 139 -2.11 -1.92 15.99
N GLY A 140 -1.99 -1.83 14.66
CA GLY A 140 -2.90 -1.05 13.81
C GLY A 140 -2.85 0.46 14.09
N ILE A 141 -1.68 1.00 14.45
CA ILE A 141 -1.45 2.41 14.75
C ILE A 141 -0.35 2.99 13.86
N SER A 142 -0.24 4.32 13.82
CA SER A 142 0.80 4.95 13.00
C SER A 142 2.20 4.73 13.58
N LYS A 143 3.22 4.65 12.70
CA LYS A 143 4.63 4.60 13.10
C LYS A 143 5.03 5.78 13.99
N SER A 144 4.46 6.97 13.72
CA SER A 144 4.66 8.16 14.53
C SER A 144 4.13 7.97 15.96
N THR A 145 2.94 7.37 16.09
CA THR A 145 2.33 7.05 17.39
C THR A 145 3.20 6.06 18.17
N VAL A 146 3.71 5.00 17.52
CA VAL A 146 4.63 4.05 18.16
C VAL A 146 5.86 4.78 18.68
N LYS A 147 6.47 5.63 17.85
CA LYS A 147 7.65 6.42 18.25
C LYS A 147 7.38 7.31 19.46
N GLN A 148 6.23 7.97 19.50
CA GLN A 148 5.82 8.83 20.63
C GLN A 148 5.56 8.02 21.91
N ILE A 149 4.96 6.82 21.79
CA ILE A 149 4.75 5.90 22.92
C ILE A 149 6.10 5.48 23.53
N ILE A 150 7.05 5.07 22.69
CA ILE A 150 8.38 4.60 23.12
C ILE A 150 9.18 5.74 23.76
N LYS A 151 9.08 6.95 23.20
CA LYS A 151 9.74 8.13 23.76
C LYS A 151 9.06 8.66 25.02
N GLY A 152 7.88 8.15 25.39
CA GLY A 152 7.11 8.65 26.53
C GLY A 152 6.49 10.03 26.30
N GLU A 153 6.34 10.46 25.06
CA GLU A 153 5.75 11.75 24.69
C GLU A 153 4.21 11.74 24.86
N ILE A 154 3.60 10.56 24.75
CA ILE A 154 2.17 10.35 24.97
C ILE A 154 1.95 9.19 25.95
N HIS A 155 0.81 9.23 26.65
CA HIS A 155 0.42 8.21 27.64
C HIS A 155 1.51 8.02 28.74
N LYS A 156 1.91 9.13 29.36
CA LYS A 156 2.78 9.12 30.55
C LYS A 156 2.14 8.39 31.72
#